data_285804629fbac07db92d2dfa1818a0e0
#
_entry.id   285804629fbac07db92d2dfa1818a0e0
#
_cell.length_a   1.000
_cell.length_b   1.000
_cell.length_c   1.000
_cell.angle_alpha   90.00
_cell.angle_beta   90.00
_cell.angle_gamma   90.00
#
_symmetry.space_group_name_H-M   'P 1'
#
loop_
_entity.id
_entity.type
_entity.pdbx_description
1 polymer ?
#
loop_
_entity_poly.entity_id
_entity_poly.type
_entity_poly.pdbx_seq_one_letter_code
_entity_poly.pdbx_strand_id
1 'polypeptide(L)'
;MKKTLKVALYILLALVLIVLAYVIYVFAAYYRVEDMQKLGVAHCDAASAAPMEGAPQTGVTYRVSSANVGFGAYSADYSFFMDGGKESRARSRQAVDENMRGEVSLVKDLSPDFALFQEVDIYGTRSWHIAEDAYLSDVMENSEFNEVFAQNYDSPYLFYPLINPHGANQSGILTLSRRRTPLAADRDGHHEACRPRSLLLRQPRPDGKRQGAGAL
;
A
#
# COMPACT_ATOMS: atom_id res chain seq x y z
N MET A 1 53.30 11.22 10.00
CA MET A 1 52.33 10.48 10.89
C MET A 1 51.24 11.35 11.50
N LYS A 2 51.55 12.46 12.23
CA LYS A 2 50.50 13.25 12.91
C LYS A 2 49.46 13.90 11.99
N LYS A 3 49.79 14.33 10.76
CA LYS A 3 48.82 14.93 9.80
C LYS A 3 47.89 13.88 9.20
N THR A 4 48.43 12.73 8.81
CA THR A 4 47.62 11.62 8.26
C THR A 4 46.63 11.07 9.27
N LEU A 5 47.04 10.95 10.55
CA LEU A 5 46.12 10.51 11.62
C LEU A 5 44.99 11.51 11.86
N LYS A 6 45.25 12.82 11.82
CA LYS A 6 44.20 13.84 11.92
C LYS A 6 43.23 13.77 10.77
N VAL A 7 43.72 13.61 9.53
CA VAL A 7 42.83 13.46 8.36
C VAL A 7 41.95 12.22 8.49
N ALA A 8 42.54 11.08 8.87
CA ALA A 8 41.78 9.85 9.10
C ALA A 8 40.70 10.03 10.17
N LEU A 9 41.03 10.74 11.27
CA LEU A 9 40.08 11.02 12.34
C LEU A 9 38.93 11.93 11.87
N TYR A 10 39.19 12.96 11.04
CA TYR A 10 38.16 13.80 10.48
C TYR A 10 37.26 13.05 9.51
N ILE A 11 37.82 12.15 8.70
CA ILE A 11 37.02 11.29 7.81
C ILE A 11 36.10 10.38 8.63
N LEU A 12 36.65 9.74 9.66
CA LEU A 12 35.86 8.89 10.55
C LEU A 12 34.73 9.68 11.25
N LEU A 13 35.04 10.88 11.77
CA LEU A 13 34.07 11.76 12.37
C LEU A 13 32.96 12.14 11.39
N ALA A 14 33.33 12.50 10.16
CA ALA A 14 32.35 12.83 9.12
C ALA A 14 31.44 11.65 8.81
N LEU A 15 31.96 10.44 8.69
CA LEU A 15 31.18 9.22 8.49
C LEU A 15 30.20 8.97 9.64
N VAL A 16 30.67 9.12 10.88
CA VAL A 16 29.81 8.97 12.07
C VAL A 16 28.68 10.01 12.07
N LEU A 17 28.98 11.26 11.73
CA LEU A 17 27.95 12.31 11.66
C LEU A 17 26.93 12.06 10.54
N ILE A 18 27.35 11.53 9.39
CA ILE A 18 26.45 11.14 8.29
C ILE A 18 25.51 10.02 8.76
N VAL A 19 26.05 8.98 9.39
CA VAL A 19 25.23 7.87 9.91
C VAL A 19 24.26 8.37 10.97
N LEU A 20 24.72 9.23 11.88
CA LEU A 20 23.86 9.81 12.93
C LEU A 20 22.76 10.67 12.32
N ALA A 21 23.07 11.51 11.36
CA ALA A 21 22.07 12.31 10.64
C ALA A 21 21.04 11.44 9.93
N TYR A 22 21.45 10.34 9.33
CA TYR A 22 20.54 9.38 8.69
C TYR A 22 19.64 8.69 9.72
N VAL A 23 20.18 8.26 10.85
CA VAL A 23 19.39 7.66 11.94
C VAL A 23 18.35 8.66 12.45
N ILE A 24 18.76 9.91 12.71
CA ILE A 24 17.84 10.98 13.12
C ILE A 24 16.75 11.19 12.07
N TYR A 25 17.11 11.22 10.78
CA TYR A 25 16.15 11.34 9.69
C TYR A 25 15.13 10.20 9.71
N VAL A 26 15.55 8.95 9.86
CA VAL A 26 14.64 7.78 9.88
C VAL A 26 13.64 7.89 11.04
N PHE A 27 14.13 8.22 12.24
CA PHE A 27 13.25 8.38 13.40
C PHE A 27 12.32 9.60 13.31
N ALA A 28 12.81 10.73 12.80
CA ALA A 28 12.01 11.94 12.64
C ALA A 28 10.95 11.82 11.53
N ALA A 29 11.26 11.03 10.50
CA ALA A 29 10.36 10.77 9.39
C ALA A 29 9.43 9.57 9.62
N TYR A 30 9.62 8.84 10.73
CA TYR A 30 8.74 7.72 11.08
C TYR A 30 7.31 8.22 11.30
N TYR A 31 6.38 7.64 10.58
CA TYR A 31 4.96 7.94 10.72
C TYR A 31 4.23 6.70 11.25
N ARG A 32 3.55 6.87 12.36
CA ARG A 32 2.63 5.87 12.91
C ARG A 32 1.20 6.32 12.61
N VAL A 33 0.41 5.42 12.07
CA VAL A 33 -1.02 5.64 11.87
C VAL A 33 -1.71 5.75 13.22
N GLU A 34 -2.70 6.63 13.33
CA GLU A 34 -3.49 6.78 14.54
C GLU A 34 -4.29 5.49 14.84
N ASP A 35 -4.36 5.14 16.12
CA ASP A 35 -5.16 4.00 16.56
C ASP A 35 -6.66 4.33 16.40
N MET A 36 -7.46 3.36 15.99
CA MET A 36 -8.92 3.49 15.85
C MET A 36 -9.38 4.57 14.87
N GLN A 37 -8.58 4.84 13.84
CA GLN A 37 -8.94 5.80 12.80
C GLN A 37 -10.20 5.36 12.06
N LYS A 38 -11.15 6.30 11.86
CA LYS A 38 -12.30 6.07 10.99
C LYS A 38 -11.84 6.14 9.54
N LEU A 39 -12.12 5.09 8.78
CA LEU A 39 -11.78 5.01 7.37
C LEU A 39 -12.99 5.35 6.51
N GLY A 40 -12.75 6.09 5.43
CA GLY A 40 -13.77 6.33 4.41
C GLY A 40 -14.06 5.06 3.61
N VAL A 41 -15.31 4.84 3.28
CA VAL A 41 -15.74 3.80 2.34
C VAL A 41 -15.92 4.46 0.99
N ALA A 42 -15.13 4.04 0.00
CA ALA A 42 -15.33 4.45 -1.38
C ALA A 42 -16.42 3.57 -2.02
N HIS A 43 -17.43 4.20 -2.58
CA HIS A 43 -18.47 3.54 -3.34
C HIS A 43 -18.22 3.77 -4.82
N CYS A 44 -18.25 2.71 -5.58
CA CYS A 44 -18.29 2.81 -7.03
C CYS A 44 -19.74 2.88 -7.49
N ASP A 45 -20.34 4.05 -7.36
CA ASP A 45 -21.63 4.35 -8.01
C ASP A 45 -21.40 4.50 -9.53
N ALA A 46 -21.18 3.41 -10.21
CA ALA A 46 -21.43 3.42 -11.62
C ALA A 46 -22.94 3.48 -11.81
N ALA A 47 -23.43 4.41 -12.60
CA ALA A 47 -24.84 4.57 -12.95
C ALA A 47 -25.48 3.33 -13.65
N SER A 48 -24.75 2.24 -13.71
CA SER A 48 -25.13 0.93 -14.28
C SER A 48 -24.74 -0.25 -13.42
N ALA A 49 -24.31 -0.04 -12.18
CA ALA A 49 -23.95 -1.14 -11.28
C ALA A 49 -25.22 -1.89 -10.85
N ALA A 50 -25.11 -3.21 -10.78
CA ALA A 50 -26.12 -4.03 -10.13
C ALA A 50 -26.36 -3.51 -8.70
N PRO A 51 -27.60 -3.52 -8.19
CA PRO A 51 -27.88 -3.01 -6.85
C PRO A 51 -27.03 -3.80 -5.86
N MET A 52 -26.22 -3.09 -5.06
CA MET A 52 -25.41 -3.72 -4.03
C MET A 52 -26.31 -4.51 -3.09
N GLU A 53 -25.89 -5.71 -2.79
CA GLU A 53 -26.61 -6.55 -1.84
C GLU A 53 -26.68 -5.87 -0.46
N GLY A 54 -27.73 -6.15 0.32
CA GLY A 54 -27.94 -5.57 1.64
C GLY A 54 -26.80 -5.85 2.63
N ALA A 55 -26.87 -5.25 3.80
CA ALA A 55 -25.90 -5.51 4.87
C ALA A 55 -25.84 -7.00 5.23
N PRO A 56 -24.69 -7.50 5.70
CA PRO A 56 -24.54 -8.88 6.17
C PRO A 56 -25.56 -9.22 7.26
N GLN A 57 -26.14 -10.41 7.18
CA GLN A 57 -27.18 -10.89 8.09
C GLN A 57 -26.72 -12.11 8.87
N THR A 58 -27.16 -12.23 10.12
CA THR A 58 -26.88 -13.42 10.94
C THR A 58 -27.60 -14.64 10.35
N GLY A 59 -26.90 -15.78 10.33
CA GLY A 59 -27.42 -17.04 9.79
C GLY A 59 -27.25 -17.22 8.28
N VAL A 60 -26.68 -16.23 7.59
CA VAL A 60 -26.32 -16.34 6.17
C VAL A 60 -24.85 -16.69 6.03
N THR A 61 -24.55 -17.62 5.14
CA THR A 61 -23.16 -17.99 4.82
C THR A 61 -22.60 -17.04 3.78
N TYR A 62 -21.42 -16.49 4.07
CA TYR A 62 -20.66 -15.61 3.17
C TYR A 62 -19.33 -16.22 2.82
N ARG A 63 -18.85 -15.93 1.62
CA ARG A 63 -17.54 -16.33 1.15
C ARG A 63 -16.55 -15.19 1.37
N VAL A 64 -15.49 -15.46 2.10
CA VAL A 64 -14.41 -14.51 2.39
C VAL A 64 -13.13 -15.04 1.80
N SER A 65 -12.43 -14.24 1.02
CA SER A 65 -11.06 -14.50 0.57
C SER A 65 -10.10 -13.60 1.31
N SER A 66 -8.88 -14.09 1.51
CA SER A 66 -7.78 -13.33 2.11
C SER A 66 -6.50 -13.67 1.38
N ALA A 67 -5.82 -12.65 0.85
CA ALA A 67 -4.61 -12.80 0.07
C ALA A 67 -3.58 -11.74 0.48
N ASN A 68 -2.38 -12.17 0.88
CA ASN A 68 -1.23 -11.29 1.03
C ASN A 68 -0.56 -11.17 -0.33
N VAL A 69 -0.65 -9.98 -0.95
CA VAL A 69 -0.11 -9.76 -2.31
C VAL A 69 1.39 -9.45 -2.30
N GLY A 70 1.99 -9.27 -1.12
CA GLY A 70 3.43 -9.08 -0.97
C GLY A 70 3.99 -7.97 -1.86
N PHE A 71 3.32 -6.82 -1.93
CA PHE A 71 3.67 -5.70 -2.84
C PHE A 71 3.98 -6.15 -4.28
N GLY A 72 3.26 -7.14 -4.77
CA GLY A 72 3.40 -7.70 -6.11
C GLY A 72 4.75 -8.34 -6.43
N ALA A 73 5.58 -8.64 -5.42
CA ALA A 73 6.94 -9.14 -5.64
C ALA A 73 7.08 -10.65 -5.63
N TYR A 74 6.20 -11.36 -4.91
CA TYR A 74 6.39 -12.76 -4.54
C TYR A 74 6.01 -13.72 -5.67
N SER A 75 6.95 -13.90 -6.62
CA SER A 75 6.96 -15.11 -7.46
C SER A 75 7.51 -16.29 -6.66
N ALA A 76 7.29 -17.52 -7.17
CA ALA A 76 7.65 -18.77 -6.45
C ALA A 76 9.13 -18.85 -6.02
N ASP A 77 10.01 -18.14 -6.70
CA ASP A 77 11.46 -18.10 -6.46
C ASP A 77 11.93 -16.78 -5.83
N TYR A 78 11.00 -15.92 -5.41
CA TYR A 78 11.31 -14.65 -4.74
C TYR A 78 11.75 -14.89 -3.30
N SER A 79 12.75 -14.15 -2.85
CA SER A 79 13.33 -14.33 -1.52
C SER A 79 13.61 -12.97 -0.88
N PHE A 80 12.73 -12.54 0.03
CA PHE A 80 12.81 -11.22 0.64
C PHE A 80 13.94 -11.10 1.65
N PHE A 81 14.69 -10.00 1.60
CA PHE A 81 15.90 -9.81 2.40
C PHE A 81 15.64 -9.77 3.91
N MET A 82 14.47 -9.29 4.34
CA MET A 82 14.12 -9.25 5.75
C MET A 82 13.80 -10.64 6.32
N ASP A 83 13.44 -11.59 5.46
CA ASP A 83 13.21 -12.99 5.80
C ASP A 83 14.45 -13.87 5.59
N GLY A 84 15.62 -13.23 5.49
CA GLY A 84 16.90 -13.90 5.24
C GLY A 84 17.20 -14.14 3.77
N GLY A 85 16.41 -13.60 2.87
CA GLY A 85 16.61 -13.68 1.42
C GLY A 85 17.54 -12.60 0.85
N LYS A 86 17.37 -12.27 -0.42
CA LYS A 86 18.27 -11.38 -1.16
C LYS A 86 17.58 -10.18 -1.80
N GLU A 87 16.31 -10.32 -2.20
CA GLU A 87 15.58 -9.27 -2.88
C GLU A 87 14.97 -8.28 -1.88
N SER A 88 15.04 -6.99 -2.20
CA SER A 88 14.47 -5.92 -1.38
C SER A 88 13.24 -5.27 -2.01
N ARG A 89 12.98 -5.61 -3.27
CA ARG A 89 11.88 -5.08 -4.08
C ARG A 89 11.54 -6.05 -5.20
N ALA A 90 10.39 -5.88 -5.81
CA ALA A 90 10.00 -6.63 -6.98
C ALA A 90 11.05 -6.50 -8.10
N ARG A 91 11.26 -7.57 -8.85
CA ARG A 91 12.33 -7.65 -9.88
C ARG A 91 12.14 -6.66 -11.00
N SER A 92 10.89 -6.39 -11.37
CA SER A 92 10.54 -5.41 -12.40
C SER A 92 9.09 -4.98 -12.26
N ARG A 93 8.72 -3.89 -12.92
CA ARG A 93 7.33 -3.45 -13.04
C ARG A 93 6.44 -4.53 -13.68
N GLN A 94 6.97 -5.23 -14.70
CA GLN A 94 6.26 -6.32 -15.36
C GLN A 94 6.01 -7.48 -14.39
N ALA A 95 6.99 -7.83 -13.55
CA ALA A 95 6.83 -8.89 -12.55
C ALA A 95 5.71 -8.56 -11.55
N VAL A 96 5.61 -7.29 -11.11
CA VAL A 96 4.49 -6.86 -10.25
C VAL A 96 3.15 -7.06 -10.98
N ASP A 97 3.03 -6.61 -12.24
CA ASP A 97 1.80 -6.76 -13.01
C ASP A 97 1.42 -8.23 -13.20
N GLU A 98 2.37 -9.10 -13.51
CA GLU A 98 2.13 -10.55 -13.68
C GLU A 98 1.69 -11.22 -12.37
N ASN A 99 2.36 -10.92 -11.26
CA ASN A 99 2.01 -11.47 -9.95
C ASN A 99 0.62 -10.99 -9.50
N MET A 100 0.34 -9.70 -9.63
CA MET A 100 -0.95 -9.13 -9.27
C MET A 100 -2.09 -9.72 -10.10
N ARG A 101 -1.88 -9.95 -11.40
CA ARG A 101 -2.86 -10.65 -12.26
C ARG A 101 -3.14 -12.08 -11.78
N GLY A 102 -2.10 -12.80 -11.40
CA GLY A 102 -2.22 -14.16 -10.86
C GLY A 102 -3.08 -14.19 -9.59
N GLU A 103 -2.76 -13.32 -8.63
CA GLU A 103 -3.50 -13.20 -7.38
C GLU A 103 -4.97 -12.84 -7.59
N VAL A 104 -5.23 -11.85 -8.42
CA VAL A 104 -6.61 -11.44 -8.73
C VAL A 104 -7.39 -12.54 -9.40
N SER A 105 -6.78 -13.28 -10.33
CA SER A 105 -7.45 -14.41 -10.99
C SER A 105 -7.90 -15.46 -9.97
N LEU A 106 -7.03 -15.84 -9.03
CA LEU A 106 -7.36 -16.79 -7.97
C LEU A 106 -8.51 -16.29 -7.08
N VAL A 107 -8.48 -15.01 -6.71
CA VAL A 107 -9.53 -14.43 -5.87
C VAL A 107 -10.85 -14.34 -6.62
N LYS A 108 -10.85 -13.97 -7.90
CA LYS A 108 -12.07 -13.90 -8.75
C LYS A 108 -12.72 -15.26 -8.92
N ASP A 109 -11.94 -16.33 -9.11
CA ASP A 109 -12.44 -17.69 -9.25
C ASP A 109 -13.22 -18.15 -8.01
N LEU A 110 -12.87 -17.60 -6.85
CA LEU A 110 -13.61 -17.86 -5.61
C LEU A 110 -14.93 -17.12 -5.53
N SER A 111 -15.18 -16.08 -6.35
CA SER A 111 -16.38 -15.22 -6.32
C SER A 111 -16.74 -14.80 -4.88
N PRO A 112 -15.85 -14.09 -4.15
CA PRO A 112 -16.05 -13.79 -2.76
C PRO A 112 -17.11 -12.69 -2.54
N ASP A 113 -17.83 -12.74 -1.41
CA ASP A 113 -18.61 -11.62 -0.90
C ASP A 113 -17.71 -10.53 -0.30
N PHE A 114 -16.58 -10.96 0.28
CA PHE A 114 -15.54 -10.09 0.84
C PHE A 114 -14.17 -10.55 0.38
N ALA A 115 -13.38 -9.65 -0.18
CA ALA A 115 -11.99 -9.89 -0.54
C ALA A 115 -11.09 -8.97 0.29
N LEU A 116 -10.14 -9.57 1.02
CA LEU A 116 -9.18 -8.86 1.88
C LEU A 116 -7.79 -9.06 1.30
N PHE A 117 -7.12 -7.97 0.97
CA PHE A 117 -5.76 -7.97 0.45
C PHE A 117 -4.84 -7.30 1.44
N GLN A 118 -3.72 -7.95 1.79
CA GLN A 118 -2.69 -7.42 2.65
C GLN A 118 -1.45 -7.06 1.85
N GLU A 119 -0.60 -6.20 2.42
CA GLU A 119 0.63 -5.69 1.81
C GLU A 119 0.43 -5.02 0.44
N VAL A 120 -0.68 -4.29 0.31
CA VAL A 120 -1.05 -3.55 -0.90
C VAL A 120 -0.32 -2.21 -0.91
N ASP A 121 0.61 -2.03 -1.82
CA ASP A 121 1.32 -0.75 -1.97
C ASP A 121 0.46 0.25 -2.76
N ILE A 122 0.30 1.45 -2.22
CA ILE A 122 -0.33 2.57 -2.92
C ILE A 122 0.70 3.44 -3.65
N TYR A 123 1.93 3.44 -3.16
CA TYR A 123 3.08 4.08 -3.77
C TYR A 123 4.34 3.58 -3.07
N GLY A 124 5.14 2.75 -3.73
CA GLY A 124 6.32 2.14 -3.14
C GLY A 124 7.49 2.04 -4.10
N THR A 125 8.70 2.32 -3.60
CA THR A 125 9.93 2.04 -4.37
C THR A 125 10.03 0.54 -4.66
N ARG A 126 9.62 -0.30 -3.69
CA ARG A 126 9.70 -1.76 -3.78
C ARG A 126 8.74 -2.37 -4.80
N SER A 127 7.63 -1.70 -5.06
CA SER A 127 6.60 -2.09 -6.05
C SER A 127 6.65 -1.26 -7.34
N TRP A 128 7.78 -0.61 -7.64
CA TRP A 128 7.98 0.19 -8.84
C TRP A 128 6.95 1.32 -9.01
N HIS A 129 6.49 1.87 -7.89
CA HIS A 129 5.48 2.93 -7.82
C HIS A 129 4.16 2.57 -8.52
N ILE A 130 3.80 1.29 -8.51
CA ILE A 130 2.49 0.84 -8.96
C ILE A 130 1.49 1.12 -7.83
N ALA A 131 0.33 1.68 -8.18
CA ALA A 131 -0.80 1.82 -7.29
C ALA A 131 -1.58 0.50 -7.29
N GLU A 132 -1.19 -0.43 -6.42
CA GLU A 132 -1.76 -1.78 -6.37
C GLU A 132 -3.20 -1.76 -5.88
N ASP A 133 -3.55 -0.80 -5.00
CA ASP A 133 -4.91 -0.56 -4.55
C ASP A 133 -5.85 -0.30 -5.75
N ALA A 134 -5.45 0.64 -6.62
CA ALA A 134 -6.22 0.96 -7.80
C ALA A 134 -6.28 -0.23 -8.79
N TYR A 135 -5.17 -0.94 -8.95
CA TYR A 135 -5.11 -2.11 -9.81
C TYR A 135 -6.07 -3.22 -9.35
N LEU A 136 -6.03 -3.57 -8.05
CA LEU A 136 -6.91 -4.57 -7.47
C LEU A 136 -8.38 -4.19 -7.61
N SER A 137 -8.71 -2.94 -7.32
CA SER A 137 -10.06 -2.43 -7.45
C SER A 137 -10.55 -2.51 -8.90
N ASP A 138 -9.76 -2.07 -9.86
CA ASP A 138 -10.14 -2.10 -11.28
C ASP A 138 -10.36 -3.52 -11.82
N VAL A 139 -9.45 -4.45 -11.48
CA VAL A 139 -9.54 -5.82 -11.99
C VAL A 139 -10.62 -6.62 -11.28
N MET A 140 -10.92 -6.34 -10.01
CA MET A 140 -12.04 -6.96 -9.28
C MET A 140 -13.42 -6.44 -9.71
N GLU A 141 -13.49 -5.58 -10.75
CA GLU A 141 -14.73 -4.99 -11.25
C GLU A 141 -15.40 -4.10 -10.21
N ASN A 142 -14.83 -2.92 -10.02
CA ASN A 142 -15.21 -1.86 -9.09
C ASN A 142 -16.71 -1.65 -8.87
N SER A 143 -17.52 -1.84 -9.93
CA SER A 143 -18.94 -1.59 -9.89
C SER A 143 -19.73 -2.49 -8.92
N GLU A 144 -19.12 -3.60 -8.48
CA GLU A 144 -19.75 -4.59 -7.61
C GLU A 144 -19.29 -4.52 -6.16
N PHE A 145 -18.25 -3.73 -5.84
CA PHE A 145 -17.63 -3.71 -4.52
C PHE A 145 -17.60 -2.31 -3.89
N ASN A 146 -17.82 -2.26 -2.58
CA ASN A 146 -17.34 -1.15 -1.75
C ASN A 146 -15.88 -1.36 -1.44
N GLU A 147 -15.13 -0.29 -1.36
CA GLU A 147 -13.69 -0.32 -1.09
C GLU A 147 -13.35 0.42 0.20
N VAL A 148 -12.53 -0.19 1.03
CA VAL A 148 -11.90 0.45 2.19
C VAL A 148 -10.41 0.16 2.15
N PHE A 149 -9.60 1.22 2.17
CA PHE A 149 -8.15 1.09 2.29
C PHE A 149 -7.68 1.57 3.65
N ALA A 150 -7.00 0.69 4.39
CA ALA A 150 -6.40 0.97 5.69
C ALA A 150 -4.88 1.01 5.56
N GLN A 151 -4.30 2.21 5.47
CA GLN A 151 -2.85 2.36 5.47
C GLN A 151 -2.30 1.97 6.85
N ASN A 152 -1.34 1.04 6.88
CA ASN A 152 -0.68 0.58 8.10
C ASN A 152 0.85 0.71 8.04
N TYR A 153 1.39 1.08 6.91
CA TYR A 153 2.83 1.24 6.70
C TYR A 153 3.12 2.52 5.89
N ASP A 154 4.02 3.35 6.42
CA ASP A 154 4.56 4.53 5.74
C ASP A 154 6.01 4.70 6.18
N SER A 155 6.95 4.33 5.32
CA SER A 155 8.37 4.39 5.63
C SER A 155 9.06 5.56 4.95
N PRO A 156 10.03 6.22 5.63
CA PRO A 156 10.99 7.07 4.97
C PRO A 156 11.85 6.25 4.01
N TYR A 157 12.69 6.93 3.21
CA TYR A 157 13.60 6.25 2.30
C TYR A 157 14.65 5.44 3.07
N LEU A 158 14.59 4.11 2.93
CA LEU A 158 15.52 3.17 3.54
C LEU A 158 16.61 2.79 2.53
N PHE A 159 17.87 3.16 2.84
CA PHE A 159 19.04 2.93 1.98
C PHE A 159 19.59 1.50 2.05
N TYR A 160 18.96 0.63 2.82
CA TYR A 160 19.36 -0.75 2.93
C TYR A 160 18.39 -1.67 2.16
N PRO A 161 18.88 -2.71 1.47
CA PRO A 161 20.28 -3.00 1.12
C PRO A 161 20.93 -1.90 0.26
N LEU A 162 22.26 -1.73 0.35
CA LEU A 162 22.97 -0.68 -0.39
C LEU A 162 22.88 -0.81 -1.91
N ILE A 163 22.75 -2.06 -2.38
CA ILE A 163 22.44 -2.36 -3.79
C ILE A 163 20.94 -2.69 -3.84
N ASN A 164 20.19 -1.96 -4.65
CA ASN A 164 18.73 -2.04 -4.71
C ASN A 164 18.05 -1.73 -3.37
N PRO A 165 18.16 -0.50 -2.86
CA PRO A 165 17.59 -0.13 -1.58
C PRO A 165 16.08 -0.33 -1.56
N HIS A 166 15.56 -0.70 -0.38
CA HIS A 166 14.12 -0.88 -0.17
C HIS A 166 13.31 0.39 -0.47
N GLY A 167 13.92 1.56 -0.24
CA GLY A 167 13.35 2.86 -0.57
C GLY A 167 12.26 3.32 0.37
N ALA A 168 11.41 4.22 -0.12
CA ALA A 168 10.24 4.73 0.60
C ALA A 168 8.99 3.99 0.11
N ASN A 169 8.15 3.55 1.04
CA ASN A 169 6.99 2.74 0.70
C ASN A 169 5.78 3.14 1.55
N GLN A 170 4.61 3.15 0.91
CA GLN A 170 3.32 3.31 1.56
C GLN A 170 2.46 2.11 1.22
N SER A 171 1.96 1.43 2.24
CA SER A 171 1.25 0.16 2.09
C SER A 171 0.12 0.03 3.10
N GLY A 172 -0.80 -0.88 2.83
CA GLY A 172 -1.93 -1.10 3.70
C GLY A 172 -2.69 -2.38 3.41
N ILE A 173 -3.90 -2.39 3.94
CA ILE A 173 -4.89 -3.46 3.74
C ILE A 173 -6.03 -2.89 2.89
N LEU A 174 -6.35 -3.57 1.80
CA LEU A 174 -7.50 -3.27 0.97
C LEU A 174 -8.59 -4.28 1.27
N THR A 175 -9.78 -3.79 1.59
CA THR A 175 -10.98 -4.61 1.75
C THR A 175 -12.00 -4.23 0.70
N LEU A 176 -12.42 -5.21 -0.08
CA LEU A 176 -13.50 -5.10 -1.06
C LEU A 176 -14.71 -5.88 -0.55
N SER A 177 -15.91 -5.31 -0.65
CA SER A 177 -17.15 -5.92 -0.17
C SER A 177 -18.29 -5.72 -1.18
N ARG A 178 -18.94 -6.82 -1.59
CA ARG A 178 -20.19 -6.78 -2.37
C ARG A 178 -21.39 -6.35 -1.51
N ARG A 179 -21.22 -6.33 -0.19
CA ARG A 179 -22.28 -6.01 0.77
C ARG A 179 -22.18 -4.55 1.20
N ARG A 180 -23.32 -3.94 1.43
CA ARG A 180 -23.36 -2.60 2.03
C ARG A 180 -22.79 -2.66 3.45
N THR A 181 -21.86 -1.76 3.73
CA THR A 181 -21.35 -1.58 5.08
C THR A 181 -22.35 -0.74 5.87
N PRO A 182 -22.83 -1.17 7.05
CA PRO A 182 -23.75 -0.36 7.87
C PRO A 182 -23.19 1.01 8.25
N LEU A 183 -21.87 1.16 8.30
CA LEU A 183 -21.16 2.42 8.56
C LEU A 183 -21.21 3.40 7.36
N ALA A 184 -21.53 2.92 6.17
CA ALA A 184 -21.70 3.72 4.97
C ALA A 184 -23.06 4.40 4.85
N ALA A 185 -23.99 4.15 5.79
CA ALA A 185 -25.16 4.99 5.98
C ALA A 185 -24.73 6.30 6.63
N ASP A 186 -23.98 7.09 5.87
CA ASP A 186 -23.43 8.35 6.32
C ASP A 186 -24.54 9.37 6.53
N ARG A 187 -24.43 10.07 7.65
CA ARG A 187 -25.33 11.17 8.03
C ARG A 187 -25.12 12.42 7.18
N ASP A 188 -24.08 12.49 6.34
CA ASP A 188 -23.66 13.75 5.74
C ASP A 188 -23.69 13.79 4.20
N GLY A 189 -24.15 12.76 3.51
CA GLY A 189 -24.45 12.81 2.06
C GLY A 189 -23.26 13.12 1.13
N HIS A 190 -22.03 13.11 1.62
CA HIS A 190 -20.85 13.27 0.80
C HIS A 190 -20.38 11.92 0.26
N HIS A 191 -21.04 11.47 -0.81
CA HIS A 191 -20.51 10.41 -1.65
C HIS A 191 -19.24 10.95 -2.33
N GLU A 192 -18.06 10.55 -1.91
CA GLU A 192 -16.90 10.66 -2.79
C GLU A 192 -17.17 9.74 -3.98
N ALA A 193 -17.60 10.33 -5.07
CA ALA A 193 -17.77 9.62 -6.34
C ALA A 193 -16.49 8.87 -6.65
N CYS A 194 -16.61 7.58 -6.94
CA CYS A 194 -15.52 6.77 -7.47
C CYS A 194 -14.94 7.53 -8.67
N ARG A 195 -13.84 8.21 -8.47
CA ARG A 195 -13.13 8.77 -9.60
C ARG A 195 -12.64 7.58 -10.39
N PRO A 196 -12.95 7.49 -11.70
CA PRO A 196 -12.24 6.52 -12.52
C PRO A 196 -10.75 6.83 -12.33
N ARG A 197 -10.11 6.02 -11.53
CA ARG A 197 -8.66 6.06 -11.37
C ARG A 197 -8.09 5.51 -12.66
N SER A 198 -8.24 6.32 -13.75
CA SER A 198 -7.47 6.06 -14.94
C SER A 198 -6.06 5.71 -14.46
N LEU A 199 -5.41 4.75 -15.09
CA LEU A 199 -4.02 4.29 -14.93
C LEU A 199 -2.98 5.44 -14.98
N LEU A 200 -3.38 6.64 -14.68
CA LEU A 200 -2.55 7.79 -14.46
C LEU A 200 -1.72 7.50 -13.22
N LEU A 201 -0.49 7.04 -13.49
CA LEU A 201 0.65 7.17 -12.61
C LEU A 201 0.38 8.36 -11.69
N ARG A 202 0.12 8.11 -10.38
CA ARG A 202 0.13 9.21 -9.42
C ARG A 202 1.51 9.85 -9.57
N GLN A 203 1.54 11.02 -10.19
CA GLN A 203 2.76 11.81 -10.25
C GLN A 203 3.23 12.02 -8.82
N PRO A 204 4.53 11.84 -8.51
CA PRO A 204 5.05 12.20 -7.21
C PRO A 204 4.67 13.65 -6.94
N ARG A 205 4.13 13.91 -5.75
CA ARG A 205 3.83 15.30 -5.35
C ARG A 205 5.14 16.07 -5.35
N PRO A 206 5.23 17.21 -6.02
CA PRO A 206 6.48 17.95 -6.15
C PRO A 206 7.01 18.51 -4.82
N ASP A 207 6.26 18.45 -3.74
CA ASP A 207 6.49 19.28 -2.56
C ASP A 207 6.55 18.54 -1.23
N GLY A 208 6.67 17.24 -1.18
CA GLY A 208 6.94 16.53 0.09
C GLY A 208 6.01 16.88 1.27
N LYS A 209 4.97 17.68 1.05
CA LYS A 209 4.03 18.08 2.10
C LYS A 209 3.02 16.98 2.34
N ARG A 210 3.17 16.30 3.45
CA ARG A 210 2.16 15.41 4.03
C ARG A 210 0.89 16.24 4.23
N GLN A 211 -0.22 15.83 3.65
CA GLN A 211 -1.50 16.38 4.10
C GLN A 211 -1.74 15.82 5.48
N GLY A 212 -1.49 16.64 6.49
CA GLY A 212 -2.09 16.44 7.78
C GLY A 212 -3.60 16.33 7.57
N ALA A 213 -4.20 15.31 8.14
CA ALA A 213 -5.65 15.21 8.27
C ALA A 213 -6.12 16.54 8.86
N GLY A 214 -6.76 17.36 8.03
CA GLY A 214 -7.41 18.59 8.49
C GLY A 214 -8.53 18.15 9.41
N ALA A 215 -8.37 18.51 10.69
CA ALA A 215 -9.47 18.54 11.61
C ALA A 215 -10.53 19.50 11.05
N LEU A 216 -11.75 19.02 10.91
CA LEU A 216 -13.01 19.67 11.32
C LEU A 216 -14.10 18.61 11.25
#